data_7d1ef0d179f0d2d219dfcab3fc9ae0f3
#
_entry.id   7d1ef0d179f0d2d219dfcab3fc9ae0f3
#
_cell.length_a   1.000
_cell.length_b   1.000
_cell.length_c   1.000
_cell.angle_alpha   90.00
_cell.angle_beta   90.00
_cell.angle_gamma   90.00
#
_symmetry.space_group_name_H-M   'P 1'
#
loop_
_entity.id
_entity.type
_entity.pdbx_description
1 polymer ?
#
loop_
_entity_poly.entity_id
_entity_poly.type
_entity_poly.pdbx_seq_one_letter_code
_entity_poly.pdbx_strand_id
1 'polypeptide(L)'
;MKKILIVEGNLKEENQDFIDAGIPTHTESLKESISYFTNNLDIDVANPSSDQDISEKVKDLNKYDGLIWGGSSLNIYNDTIEIRRQLDFMKECQKKIKKILAICWGMQVAVTAAGGLVKKCDKGSHRGIAYNIEINQYGANHQIYKDKQKKFNTPAFNFDEVVTVPESATILSSNQINNIQGLNFKINSSNVWGIQYHPEIPYEKMIRLIHFRKERLLEKKAFKSGDEIVTHVKSIEDEISNSNKELRMKELYNWINYLNEN
;
A
#
# COMPACT_ATOMS: atom_id res chain seq x y z
N MET A 1 -2.63 24.70 -6.66
CA MET A 1 -2.97 23.29 -6.79
C MET A 1 -1.79 22.49 -6.25
N LYS A 2 -2.02 21.54 -5.36
CA LYS A 2 -0.95 20.68 -4.82
C LYS A 2 -0.50 19.69 -5.88
N LYS A 3 0.80 19.38 -5.92
CA LYS A 3 1.39 18.43 -6.87
C LYS A 3 1.87 17.19 -6.12
N ILE A 4 1.43 16.01 -6.53
CA ILE A 4 1.82 14.73 -5.93
C ILE A 4 2.47 13.81 -6.95
N LEU A 5 3.32 12.92 -6.43
CA LEU A 5 3.89 11.81 -7.20
C LEU A 5 3.24 10.51 -6.77
N ILE A 6 2.64 9.76 -7.69
CA ILE A 6 2.25 8.37 -7.49
C ILE A 6 3.39 7.48 -8.00
N VAL A 7 3.84 6.55 -7.16
CA VAL A 7 4.85 5.56 -7.56
C VAL A 7 4.20 4.20 -7.71
N GLU A 8 4.30 3.66 -8.94
CA GLU A 8 3.87 2.31 -9.28
C GLU A 8 4.93 1.30 -8.84
N GLY A 9 4.53 0.36 -7.98
CA GLY A 9 5.43 -0.66 -7.44
C GLY A 9 5.60 -1.90 -8.31
N ASN A 10 4.62 -2.21 -9.18
CA ASN A 10 4.68 -3.37 -10.06
C ASN A 10 5.70 -3.20 -11.19
N LEU A 11 6.16 -4.34 -11.71
CA LEU A 11 6.86 -4.41 -12.99
C LEU A 11 5.90 -4.05 -14.12
N LYS A 12 6.45 -3.58 -15.23
CA LYS A 12 5.67 -3.19 -16.41
C LYS A 12 4.89 -4.38 -16.99
N GLU A 13 5.50 -5.53 -17.01
CA GLU A 13 4.92 -6.77 -17.50
C GLU A 13 3.71 -7.19 -16.64
N GLU A 14 3.81 -7.10 -15.32
CA GLU A 14 2.69 -7.43 -14.43
C GLU A 14 1.54 -6.43 -14.55
N ASN A 15 1.83 -5.16 -14.79
CA ASN A 15 0.79 -4.18 -15.07
C ASN A 15 0.10 -4.48 -16.40
N GLN A 16 0.84 -4.96 -17.42
CA GLN A 16 0.24 -5.37 -18.68
C GLN A 16 -0.68 -6.60 -18.49
N ASP A 17 -0.24 -7.59 -17.71
CA ASP A 17 -1.06 -8.76 -17.37
C ASP A 17 -2.38 -8.34 -16.67
N PHE A 18 -2.35 -7.33 -15.80
CA PHE A 18 -3.54 -6.78 -15.17
C PHE A 18 -4.47 -6.12 -16.19
N ILE A 19 -3.92 -5.29 -17.08
CA ILE A 19 -4.68 -4.60 -18.13
C ILE A 19 -5.35 -5.63 -19.05
N ASP A 20 -4.62 -6.65 -19.50
CA ASP A 20 -5.11 -7.71 -20.37
C ASP A 20 -6.22 -8.54 -19.70
N ALA A 21 -6.16 -8.68 -18.36
CA ALA A 21 -7.21 -9.32 -17.56
C ALA A 21 -8.37 -8.37 -17.19
N GLY A 22 -8.37 -7.13 -17.65
CA GLY A 22 -9.36 -6.11 -17.30
C GLY A 22 -9.33 -5.69 -15.83
N ILE A 23 -8.17 -5.83 -15.17
CA ILE A 23 -7.96 -5.44 -13.77
C ILE A 23 -7.22 -4.10 -13.75
N PRO A 24 -7.77 -3.04 -13.13
CA PRO A 24 -7.05 -1.77 -12.98
C PRO A 24 -5.71 -1.95 -12.28
N THR A 25 -4.67 -1.24 -12.69
CA THR A 25 -3.37 -1.20 -12.00
C THR A 25 -3.51 -0.57 -10.61
N HIS A 26 -2.44 -0.62 -9.80
CA HIS A 26 -2.42 0.11 -8.51
C HIS A 26 -2.52 1.61 -8.71
N THR A 27 -1.82 2.15 -9.71
CA THR A 27 -1.88 3.57 -10.08
C THR A 27 -3.28 4.02 -10.49
N GLU A 28 -3.99 3.24 -11.32
CA GLU A 28 -5.37 3.55 -11.73
C GLU A 28 -6.33 3.54 -10.54
N SER A 29 -6.22 2.55 -9.65
CA SER A 29 -7.05 2.47 -8.44
C SER A 29 -6.79 3.65 -7.49
N LEU A 30 -5.54 4.09 -7.35
CA LEU A 30 -5.19 5.28 -6.58
C LEU A 30 -5.77 6.54 -7.20
N LYS A 31 -5.62 6.74 -8.51
CA LYS A 31 -6.18 7.90 -9.21
C LYS A 31 -7.71 7.96 -9.08
N GLU A 32 -8.40 6.84 -9.26
CA GLU A 32 -9.84 6.74 -9.08
C GLU A 32 -10.25 7.10 -7.64
N SER A 33 -9.56 6.55 -6.64
CA SER A 33 -9.85 6.81 -5.23
C SER A 33 -9.56 8.25 -4.81
N ILE A 34 -8.52 8.87 -5.36
CA ILE A 34 -8.19 10.28 -5.14
C ILE A 34 -9.26 11.17 -5.77
N SER A 35 -9.67 10.88 -7.02
CA SER A 35 -10.67 11.67 -7.73
C SER A 35 -12.05 11.65 -7.08
N TYR A 36 -12.35 10.62 -6.28
CA TYR A 36 -13.55 10.57 -5.46
C TYR A 36 -13.59 11.68 -4.40
N PHE A 37 -12.43 12.06 -3.86
CA PHE A 37 -12.34 13.09 -2.81
C PHE A 37 -12.02 14.48 -3.35
N THR A 38 -11.22 14.56 -4.42
CA THR A 38 -10.76 15.83 -4.98
C THR A 38 -10.26 15.71 -6.41
N ASN A 39 -10.56 16.74 -7.21
CA ASN A 39 -9.98 16.93 -8.55
C ASN A 39 -8.92 18.05 -8.53
N ASN A 40 -8.53 18.56 -7.37
CA ASN A 40 -7.60 19.69 -7.25
C ASN A 40 -6.18 19.23 -6.88
N LEU A 41 -5.73 18.14 -7.51
CA LEU A 41 -4.34 17.65 -7.40
C LEU A 41 -3.74 17.48 -8.80
N ASP A 42 -2.51 17.95 -8.96
CA ASP A 42 -1.67 17.64 -10.14
C ASP A 42 -0.90 16.34 -9.84
N ILE A 43 -1.07 15.32 -10.69
CA ILE A 43 -0.57 13.97 -10.43
C ILE A 43 0.41 13.53 -11.52
N ASP A 44 1.68 13.40 -11.14
CA ASP A 44 2.69 12.71 -11.94
C ASP A 44 2.80 11.24 -11.50
N VAL A 45 3.29 10.38 -12.41
CA VAL A 45 3.53 8.96 -12.14
C VAL A 45 4.99 8.61 -12.41
N ALA A 46 5.57 7.77 -11.54
CA ALA A 46 6.88 7.14 -11.74
C ALA A 46 6.78 5.63 -11.57
N ASN A 47 7.55 4.89 -12.36
CA ASN A 47 7.76 3.46 -12.18
C ASN A 47 9.27 3.16 -12.11
N PRO A 48 9.89 3.26 -10.92
CA PRO A 48 11.34 3.13 -10.78
C PRO A 48 11.88 1.73 -11.11
N SER A 49 11.03 0.69 -11.09
CA SER A 49 11.45 -0.65 -11.51
C SER A 49 11.69 -0.78 -13.01
N SER A 50 10.94 -0.03 -13.83
CA SER A 50 10.94 -0.13 -15.29
C SER A 50 11.51 1.10 -15.99
N ASP A 51 11.52 2.26 -15.35
CA ASP A 51 12.08 3.49 -15.90
C ASP A 51 13.61 3.35 -15.93
N GLN A 52 14.19 3.30 -17.13
CA GLN A 52 15.65 3.18 -17.32
C GLN A 52 16.39 4.44 -16.90
N ASP A 53 15.77 5.61 -17.04
CA ASP A 53 16.32 6.89 -16.60
C ASP A 53 15.39 7.60 -15.61
N ILE A 54 15.48 7.19 -14.33
CA ILE A 54 14.79 7.88 -13.25
C ILE A 54 15.55 9.09 -12.72
N SER A 55 16.76 9.34 -13.24
CA SER A 55 17.66 10.38 -12.76
C SER A 55 17.09 11.79 -12.92
N GLU A 56 16.34 12.05 -14.00
CA GLU A 56 15.66 13.35 -14.19
C GLU A 56 14.55 13.57 -13.16
N LYS A 57 13.75 12.52 -12.88
CA LYS A 57 12.70 12.60 -11.83
C LYS A 57 13.31 12.84 -10.46
N VAL A 58 14.46 12.22 -10.14
CA VAL A 58 15.19 12.45 -8.88
C VAL A 58 15.64 13.89 -8.71
N LYS A 59 16.07 14.58 -9.80
CA LYS A 59 16.47 15.99 -9.73
C LYS A 59 15.33 16.89 -9.28
N ASP A 60 14.12 16.61 -9.69
CA ASP A 60 12.95 17.48 -9.52
C ASP A 60 11.99 17.04 -8.38
N LEU A 61 12.41 16.15 -7.48
CA LEU A 61 11.54 15.64 -6.40
C LEU A 61 11.01 16.74 -5.46
N ASN A 62 11.74 17.84 -5.33
CA ASN A 62 11.33 18.98 -4.50
C ASN A 62 10.05 19.70 -4.99
N LYS A 63 9.62 19.46 -6.24
CA LYS A 63 8.38 20.04 -6.78
C LYS A 63 7.12 19.38 -6.25
N TYR A 64 7.23 18.21 -5.61
CA TYR A 64 6.08 17.48 -5.09
C TYR A 64 5.77 17.85 -3.64
N ASP A 65 4.51 18.20 -3.37
CA ASP A 65 3.99 18.41 -2.03
C ASP A 65 3.85 17.10 -1.24
N GLY A 66 3.71 15.98 -1.95
CA GLY A 66 3.61 14.66 -1.36
C GLY A 66 3.80 13.52 -2.35
N LEU A 67 3.93 12.32 -1.81
CA LEU A 67 4.12 11.08 -2.56
C LEU A 67 3.20 9.99 -2.04
N ILE A 68 2.55 9.24 -2.95
CA ILE A 68 1.88 7.99 -2.65
C ILE A 68 2.63 6.86 -3.35
N TRP A 69 3.06 5.86 -2.58
CA TRP A 69 3.68 4.66 -3.15
C TRP A 69 2.72 3.48 -3.00
N GLY A 70 2.31 2.89 -4.12
CA GLY A 70 1.32 1.83 -4.20
C GLY A 70 1.84 0.44 -3.90
N GLY A 71 0.98 -0.55 -4.15
CA GLY A 71 1.27 -1.97 -3.98
C GLY A 71 2.16 -2.56 -5.07
N SER A 72 2.64 -3.80 -4.83
CA SER A 72 3.32 -4.66 -5.80
C SER A 72 3.20 -6.12 -5.39
N SER A 73 3.44 -7.03 -6.33
CA SER A 73 3.56 -8.48 -6.07
C SER A 73 5.00 -8.95 -5.82
N LEU A 74 5.95 -8.03 -5.78
CA LEU A 74 7.36 -8.32 -5.48
C LEU A 74 7.55 -8.73 -4.01
N ASN A 75 8.64 -9.46 -3.74
CA ASN A 75 9.09 -9.76 -2.38
C ASN A 75 10.45 -9.08 -2.16
N ILE A 76 10.53 -8.17 -1.22
CA ILE A 76 11.66 -7.24 -1.07
C ILE A 76 13.00 -7.95 -0.78
N TYR A 77 12.95 -9.14 -0.18
CA TYR A 77 14.12 -9.95 0.13
C TYR A 77 14.66 -10.74 -1.07
N ASN A 78 14.03 -10.68 -2.26
CA ASN A 78 14.57 -11.29 -3.49
C ASN A 78 15.73 -10.49 -4.07
N ASP A 79 15.92 -9.25 -3.66
CA ASP A 79 17.08 -8.41 -4.01
C ASP A 79 17.38 -8.30 -5.51
N THR A 80 16.34 -8.19 -6.35
CA THR A 80 16.50 -8.00 -7.80
C THR A 80 16.89 -6.55 -8.13
N ILE A 81 17.34 -6.30 -9.35
CA ILE A 81 17.74 -4.96 -9.79
C ILE A 81 16.57 -3.97 -9.75
N GLU A 82 15.35 -4.44 -10.04
CA GLU A 82 14.13 -3.65 -9.98
C GLU A 82 13.80 -3.22 -8.55
N ILE A 83 14.00 -4.13 -7.58
CA ILE A 83 13.83 -3.85 -6.15
C ILE A 83 14.87 -2.84 -5.67
N ARG A 84 16.13 -3.03 -6.05
CA ARG A 84 17.22 -2.09 -5.69
C ARG A 84 16.94 -0.69 -6.23
N ARG A 85 16.48 -0.56 -7.50
CA ARG A 85 16.07 0.71 -8.09
C ARG A 85 14.94 1.38 -7.30
N GLN A 86 13.94 0.62 -6.87
CA GLN A 86 12.87 1.14 -6.03
C GLN A 86 13.36 1.59 -4.66
N LEU A 87 14.24 0.83 -4.01
CA LEU A 87 14.85 1.22 -2.73
C LEU A 87 15.68 2.49 -2.84
N ASP A 88 16.49 2.62 -3.89
CA ASP A 88 17.32 3.81 -4.10
C ASP A 88 16.45 5.04 -4.42
N PHE A 89 15.40 4.88 -5.22
CA PHE A 89 14.45 5.96 -5.48
C PHE A 89 13.70 6.38 -4.21
N MET A 90 13.29 5.44 -3.35
CA MET A 90 12.65 5.76 -2.07
C MET A 90 13.59 6.54 -1.15
N LYS A 91 14.88 6.18 -1.07
CA LYS A 91 15.87 6.93 -0.30
C LYS A 91 15.97 8.38 -0.76
N GLU A 92 15.93 8.64 -2.06
CA GLU A 92 15.92 10.01 -2.60
C GLU A 92 14.60 10.74 -2.30
N CYS A 93 13.46 10.03 -2.40
CA CYS A 93 12.17 10.60 -2.00
C CYS A 93 12.15 11.00 -0.52
N GLN A 94 12.69 10.14 0.36
CA GLN A 94 12.78 10.40 1.81
C GLN A 94 13.68 11.59 2.17
N LYS A 95 14.59 11.99 1.29
CA LYS A 95 15.41 13.20 1.48
C LYS A 95 14.69 14.49 1.06
N LYS A 96 13.76 14.41 0.11
CA LYS A 96 13.25 15.58 -0.61
C LYS A 96 11.75 15.82 -0.47
N ILE A 97 10.93 14.79 -0.29
CA ILE A 97 9.46 14.89 -0.23
C ILE A 97 9.01 14.78 1.23
N LYS A 98 8.35 15.82 1.75
CA LYS A 98 8.00 15.91 3.17
C LYS A 98 6.90 14.96 3.61
N LYS A 99 5.93 14.65 2.74
CA LYS A 99 4.72 13.89 3.09
C LYS A 99 4.61 12.65 2.22
N ILE A 100 4.77 11.48 2.81
CA ILE A 100 4.75 10.19 2.10
C ILE A 100 3.63 9.32 2.66
N LEU A 101 2.74 8.82 1.79
CA LEU A 101 1.82 7.73 2.07
C LEU A 101 2.35 6.47 1.38
N ALA A 102 2.68 5.47 2.17
CA ALA A 102 3.28 4.23 1.72
C ALA A 102 2.31 3.06 1.96
N ILE A 103 1.79 2.45 0.87
CA ILE A 103 0.71 1.46 0.91
C ILE A 103 1.27 0.08 0.54
N CYS A 104 1.08 -0.91 1.39
CA CYS A 104 1.45 -2.30 1.19
C CYS A 104 2.94 -2.45 0.82
N TRP A 105 3.26 -2.74 -0.43
CA TRP A 105 4.62 -2.74 -0.94
C TRP A 105 5.35 -1.42 -0.67
N GLY A 106 4.67 -0.29 -0.87
CA GLY A 106 5.23 1.04 -0.58
C GLY A 106 5.70 1.16 0.87
N MET A 107 4.94 0.63 1.84
CA MET A 107 5.36 0.59 3.25
C MET A 107 6.60 -0.28 3.45
N GLN A 108 6.65 -1.45 2.80
CA GLN A 108 7.81 -2.34 2.88
C GLN A 108 9.06 -1.70 2.30
N VAL A 109 8.95 -1.04 1.13
CA VAL A 109 10.06 -0.27 0.52
C VAL A 109 10.49 0.89 1.40
N ALA A 110 9.55 1.67 1.95
CA ALA A 110 9.87 2.82 2.79
C ALA A 110 10.57 2.42 4.10
N VAL A 111 10.11 1.35 4.73
CA VAL A 111 10.71 0.80 5.95
C VAL A 111 12.10 0.23 5.68
N THR A 112 12.26 -0.54 4.61
CA THR A 112 13.57 -1.13 4.25
C THR A 112 14.58 -0.05 3.87
N ALA A 113 14.18 0.97 3.09
CA ALA A 113 15.02 2.11 2.74
C ALA A 113 15.48 2.90 3.98
N ALA A 114 14.71 2.87 5.06
CA ALA A 114 15.00 3.50 6.35
C ALA A 114 15.73 2.57 7.36
N GLY A 115 16.22 1.41 6.92
CA GLY A 115 16.99 0.47 7.74
C GLY A 115 16.16 -0.54 8.52
N GLY A 116 14.84 -0.63 8.29
CA GLY A 116 13.98 -1.66 8.83
C GLY A 116 14.09 -2.99 8.07
N LEU A 117 13.31 -3.98 8.50
CA LEU A 117 13.35 -5.34 7.96
C LEU A 117 11.96 -5.86 7.67
N VAL A 118 11.82 -6.47 6.50
CA VAL A 118 10.62 -7.17 6.03
C VAL A 118 10.95 -8.65 5.81
N LYS A 119 10.05 -9.53 6.23
CA LYS A 119 10.14 -10.98 6.03
C LYS A 119 8.81 -11.56 5.60
N LYS A 120 8.83 -12.79 5.12
CA LYS A 120 7.63 -13.59 4.95
C LYS A 120 6.94 -13.75 6.31
N CYS A 121 5.64 -13.57 6.35
CA CYS A 121 4.85 -13.71 7.57
C CYS A 121 4.63 -15.19 7.89
N ASP A 122 5.07 -15.63 9.07
CA ASP A 122 4.92 -17.02 9.52
C ASP A 122 3.51 -17.31 10.06
N LYS A 123 2.76 -16.27 10.45
CA LYS A 123 1.41 -16.40 11.03
C LYS A 123 0.31 -16.57 9.97
N GLY A 124 0.63 -16.33 8.68
CA GLY A 124 -0.34 -16.44 7.59
C GLY A 124 -0.22 -15.35 6.54
N SER A 125 -1.34 -15.06 5.87
CA SER A 125 -1.40 -14.06 4.78
C SER A 125 -2.78 -13.44 4.71
N HIS A 126 -2.85 -12.23 4.15
CA HIS A 126 -4.11 -11.62 3.75
C HIS A 126 -4.35 -11.91 2.26
N ARG A 127 -5.51 -12.44 1.94
CA ARG A 127 -5.87 -12.93 0.60
C ARG A 127 -7.18 -12.28 0.13
N GLY A 128 -7.10 -10.97 -0.14
CA GLY A 128 -8.23 -10.13 -0.52
C GLY A 128 -8.82 -9.32 0.63
N ILE A 129 -8.66 -9.78 1.88
CA ILE A 129 -9.16 -9.10 3.07
C ILE A 129 -8.22 -9.28 4.27
N ALA A 130 -8.07 -8.23 5.05
CA ALA A 130 -7.52 -8.25 6.41
C ALA A 130 -8.66 -8.04 7.41
N TYR A 131 -8.85 -9.01 8.27
CA TYR A 131 -9.86 -8.97 9.33
C TYR A 131 -9.31 -8.37 10.60
N ASN A 132 -10.20 -7.69 11.34
CA ASN A 132 -9.97 -7.28 12.72
C ASN A 132 -8.68 -6.47 12.91
N ILE A 133 -8.42 -5.50 12.04
CA ILE A 133 -7.35 -4.54 12.30
C ILE A 133 -7.76 -3.67 13.48
N GLU A 134 -6.90 -3.58 14.50
CA GLU A 134 -7.13 -2.80 15.70
C GLU A 134 -6.18 -1.61 15.76
N ILE A 135 -6.75 -0.42 15.88
CA ILE A 135 -6.02 0.83 16.10
C ILE A 135 -5.64 0.89 17.57
N ASN A 136 -4.34 1.04 17.87
CA ASN A 136 -3.85 1.19 19.24
C ASN A 136 -4.00 2.64 19.75
N GLN A 137 -3.56 2.93 20.97
CA GLN A 137 -3.64 4.26 21.57
C GLN A 137 -2.90 5.34 20.78
N TYR A 138 -1.77 5.01 20.12
CA TYR A 138 -1.01 5.96 19.29
C TYR A 138 -1.73 6.22 17.97
N GLY A 139 -2.29 5.18 17.35
CA GLY A 139 -3.09 5.30 16.14
C GLY A 139 -4.38 6.09 16.37
N ALA A 140 -5.04 5.92 17.52
CA ALA A 140 -6.25 6.67 17.86
C ALA A 140 -6.03 8.21 17.93
N ASN A 141 -4.79 8.63 18.19
CA ASN A 141 -4.39 10.03 18.21
C ASN A 141 -3.69 10.49 16.92
N HIS A 142 -3.52 9.63 15.94
CA HIS A 142 -2.83 9.94 14.70
C HIS A 142 -3.81 10.32 13.59
N GLN A 143 -3.49 11.38 12.85
CA GLN A 143 -4.34 11.93 11.79
C GLN A 143 -4.77 10.90 10.73
N ILE A 144 -3.92 9.90 10.41
CA ILE A 144 -4.25 8.88 9.42
C ILE A 144 -5.56 8.14 9.75
N TYR A 145 -5.83 7.94 11.05
CA TYR A 145 -7.03 7.23 11.54
C TYR A 145 -8.12 8.15 12.10
N LYS A 146 -8.02 9.46 11.85
CA LYS A 146 -9.07 10.40 12.25
C LYS A 146 -10.42 9.94 11.70
N ASP A 147 -11.43 9.84 12.55
CA ASP A 147 -12.80 9.41 12.24
C ASP A 147 -12.88 7.97 11.66
N LYS A 148 -11.87 7.11 11.90
CA LYS A 148 -11.88 5.70 11.58
C LYS A 148 -12.37 4.90 12.78
N GLN A 149 -13.08 3.80 12.53
CA GLN A 149 -13.47 2.85 13.58
C GLN A 149 -12.23 2.21 14.22
N LYS A 150 -12.24 2.06 15.55
CA LYS A 150 -11.12 1.47 16.30
C LYS A 150 -10.76 0.05 15.84
N LYS A 151 -11.74 -0.71 15.38
CA LYS A 151 -11.60 -2.06 14.82
C LYS A 151 -12.35 -2.13 13.50
N PHE A 152 -11.69 -2.64 12.47
CA PHE A 152 -12.26 -2.68 11.12
C PHE A 152 -11.67 -3.81 10.28
N ASN A 153 -12.40 -4.17 9.21
CA ASN A 153 -11.93 -4.99 8.12
C ASN A 153 -11.59 -4.11 6.91
N THR A 154 -10.68 -4.58 6.06
CA THR A 154 -10.26 -3.78 4.90
C THR A 154 -9.65 -4.67 3.80
N PRO A 155 -9.69 -4.28 2.52
CA PRO A 155 -9.01 -4.99 1.46
C PRO A 155 -7.50 -5.09 1.73
N ALA A 156 -6.95 -6.29 1.57
CA ALA A 156 -5.52 -6.53 1.74
C ALA A 156 -5.07 -7.78 0.97
N PHE A 157 -3.86 -7.73 0.41
CA PHE A 157 -3.27 -8.88 -0.28
C PHE A 157 -1.76 -8.90 -0.04
N ASN A 158 -1.30 -9.60 1.00
CA ASN A 158 0.12 -9.69 1.34
C ASN A 158 0.46 -11.01 2.04
N PHE A 159 1.69 -11.44 1.80
CA PHE A 159 2.32 -12.63 2.41
C PHE A 159 3.49 -12.26 3.33
N ASP A 160 3.87 -11.00 3.32
CA ASP A 160 5.05 -10.47 4.01
C ASP A 160 4.64 -9.53 5.13
N GLU A 161 5.51 -9.34 6.11
CA GLU A 161 5.32 -8.40 7.21
C GLU A 161 6.60 -7.62 7.53
N VAL A 162 6.41 -6.40 8.02
CA VAL A 162 7.49 -5.64 8.65
C VAL A 162 7.77 -6.25 10.03
N VAL A 163 9.01 -6.65 10.27
CA VAL A 163 9.45 -7.25 11.55
C VAL A 163 10.35 -6.34 12.37
N THR A 164 11.10 -5.45 11.69
CA THR A 164 11.89 -4.41 12.35
C THR A 164 11.51 -3.07 11.75
N VAL A 165 11.12 -2.13 12.60
CA VAL A 165 10.77 -0.77 12.20
C VAL A 165 11.98 0.16 12.29
N PRO A 166 12.01 1.29 11.55
CA PRO A 166 12.98 2.35 11.77
C PRO A 166 12.93 2.88 13.21
N GLU A 167 14.05 3.39 13.72
CA GLU A 167 14.21 3.84 15.13
C GLU A 167 13.14 4.86 15.56
N SER A 168 12.76 5.78 14.68
CA SER A 168 11.74 6.81 14.95
C SER A 168 10.30 6.34 14.79
N ALA A 169 10.07 5.05 14.49
CA ALA A 169 8.75 4.58 14.13
C ALA A 169 7.81 4.38 15.32
N THR A 170 6.56 4.76 15.12
CA THR A 170 5.44 4.46 16.01
C THR A 170 4.48 3.53 15.30
N ILE A 171 4.20 2.37 15.90
CA ILE A 171 3.19 1.42 15.41
C ILE A 171 1.81 1.96 15.79
N LEU A 172 0.90 2.02 14.82
CA LEU A 172 -0.42 2.64 14.94
C LEU A 172 -1.56 1.61 14.98
N SER A 173 -1.38 0.48 14.29
CA SER A 173 -2.40 -0.59 14.22
C SER A 173 -1.76 -1.95 13.95
N SER A 174 -2.49 -3.01 14.29
CA SER A 174 -2.07 -4.41 14.15
C SER A 174 -3.29 -5.31 13.94
N ASN A 175 -3.05 -6.59 13.58
CA ASN A 175 -4.02 -7.66 13.72
C ASN A 175 -3.32 -8.98 14.07
N GLN A 176 -4.06 -10.09 14.11
CA GLN A 176 -3.51 -11.39 14.49
C GLN A 176 -2.43 -11.91 13.53
N ILE A 177 -2.50 -11.54 12.23
CA ILE A 177 -1.56 -11.99 11.20
C ILE A 177 -0.33 -11.08 11.20
N ASN A 178 -0.50 -9.77 11.04
CA ASN A 178 0.61 -8.82 11.04
C ASN A 178 0.62 -7.97 12.30
N ASN A 179 1.74 -7.96 13.01
CA ASN A 179 1.94 -7.11 14.18
C ASN A 179 1.96 -5.61 13.82
N ILE A 180 2.19 -5.29 12.54
CA ILE A 180 2.25 -3.94 12.02
C ILE A 180 1.36 -3.84 10.79
N GLN A 181 0.18 -3.24 10.98
CA GLN A 181 -0.77 -2.93 9.92
C GLN A 181 -0.73 -1.45 9.55
N GLY A 182 -0.31 -0.60 10.48
CA GLY A 182 -0.08 0.80 10.27
C GLY A 182 1.06 1.31 11.13
N LEU A 183 1.86 2.22 10.58
CA LEU A 183 2.97 2.88 11.27
C LEU A 183 3.18 4.31 10.78
N ASN A 184 3.86 5.10 11.60
CA ASN A 184 4.39 6.40 11.22
C ASN A 184 5.85 6.49 11.62
N PHE A 185 6.70 7.09 10.78
CA PHE A 185 8.07 7.41 11.14
C PHE A 185 8.57 8.66 10.41
N LYS A 186 9.56 9.31 10.99
CA LYS A 186 10.27 10.43 10.38
C LYS A 186 11.67 9.98 9.96
N ILE A 187 12.06 10.36 8.76
CA ILE A 187 13.40 10.13 8.25
C ILE A 187 13.81 11.28 7.31
N ASN A 188 14.99 11.84 7.52
CA ASN A 188 15.46 13.02 6.80
C ASN A 188 14.41 14.16 6.89
N SER A 189 13.91 14.62 5.73
CA SER A 189 12.85 15.65 5.67
C SER A 189 11.43 15.07 5.66
N SER A 190 11.29 13.75 5.60
CA SER A 190 10.00 13.09 5.37
C SER A 190 9.31 12.64 6.65
N ASN A 191 7.98 12.82 6.66
CA ASN A 191 7.06 12.13 7.54
C ASN A 191 6.34 11.04 6.73
N VAL A 192 6.59 9.78 7.05
CA VAL A 192 6.08 8.61 6.33
C VAL A 192 4.92 8.00 7.11
N TRP A 193 3.75 7.95 6.47
CA TRP A 193 2.60 7.19 6.92
C TRP A 193 2.54 5.88 6.15
N GLY A 194 2.67 4.76 6.82
CA GLY A 194 2.69 3.43 6.21
C GLY A 194 1.47 2.60 6.65
N ILE A 195 0.83 1.94 5.68
CA ILE A 195 -0.24 0.97 5.92
C ILE A 195 0.01 -0.29 5.08
N GLN A 196 -0.27 -1.49 5.66
CA GLN A 196 -0.02 -2.76 4.97
C GLN A 196 -1.19 -3.19 4.07
N TYR A 197 -2.37 -2.63 4.26
CA TYR A 197 -3.60 -2.92 3.55
C TYR A 197 -3.90 -1.86 2.47
N HIS A 198 -4.98 -2.07 1.71
CA HIS A 198 -5.32 -1.30 0.52
C HIS A 198 -6.67 -0.56 0.66
N PRO A 199 -6.73 0.63 1.29
CA PRO A 199 -7.97 1.39 1.36
C PRO A 199 -8.45 1.87 -0.02
N GLU A 200 -7.54 2.00 -0.99
CA GLU A 200 -7.83 2.43 -2.36
C GLU A 200 -8.43 1.34 -3.24
N ILE A 201 -8.29 0.06 -2.87
CA ILE A 201 -8.77 -1.07 -3.68
C ILE A 201 -10.13 -1.55 -3.16
N PRO A 202 -11.18 -1.61 -3.99
CA PRO A 202 -12.46 -2.19 -3.58
C PRO A 202 -12.38 -3.72 -3.47
N TYR A 203 -13.27 -4.32 -2.68
CA TYR A 203 -13.32 -5.77 -2.47
C TYR A 203 -13.59 -6.54 -3.76
N GLU A 204 -14.39 -5.99 -4.67
CA GLU A 204 -14.68 -6.57 -5.99
C GLU A 204 -13.39 -6.76 -6.80
N LYS A 205 -12.45 -5.80 -6.72
CA LYS A 205 -11.13 -5.95 -7.34
C LYS A 205 -10.30 -7.02 -6.65
N MET A 206 -10.36 -7.13 -5.32
CA MET A 206 -9.67 -8.19 -4.58
C MET A 206 -10.18 -9.59 -4.99
N ILE A 207 -11.48 -9.75 -5.20
CA ILE A 207 -12.06 -10.99 -5.72
C ILE A 207 -11.51 -11.31 -7.12
N ARG A 208 -11.47 -10.32 -8.02
CA ARG A 208 -10.86 -10.48 -9.35
C ARG A 208 -9.38 -10.91 -9.25
N LEU A 209 -8.61 -10.31 -8.35
CA LEU A 209 -7.20 -10.67 -8.12
C LEU A 209 -7.05 -12.11 -7.60
N ILE A 210 -7.96 -12.59 -6.73
CA ILE A 210 -7.96 -13.97 -6.28
C ILE A 210 -8.20 -14.91 -7.46
N HIS A 211 -9.18 -14.64 -8.30
CA HIS A 211 -9.47 -15.45 -9.49
C HIS A 211 -8.33 -15.40 -10.50
N PHE A 212 -7.79 -14.24 -10.79
CA PHE A 212 -6.66 -14.04 -11.70
C PHE A 212 -5.41 -14.80 -11.24
N ARG A 213 -5.16 -14.85 -9.92
CA ARG A 213 -4.00 -15.52 -9.31
C ARG A 213 -4.30 -16.92 -8.80
N LYS A 214 -5.44 -17.53 -9.16
CA LYS A 214 -5.94 -18.78 -8.58
C LYS A 214 -4.89 -19.89 -8.59
N GLU A 215 -4.29 -20.18 -9.74
CA GLU A 215 -3.30 -21.23 -9.89
C GLU A 215 -2.05 -20.97 -9.02
N ARG A 216 -1.50 -19.76 -9.10
CA ARG A 216 -0.36 -19.33 -8.28
C ARG A 216 -0.66 -19.44 -6.76
N LEU A 217 -1.90 -19.14 -6.35
CA LEU A 217 -2.31 -19.24 -4.94
C LEU A 217 -2.41 -20.69 -4.46
N LEU A 218 -2.86 -21.59 -5.31
CA LEU A 218 -2.89 -23.03 -5.02
C LEU A 218 -1.47 -23.63 -4.99
N GLU A 219 -0.62 -23.31 -5.96
CA GLU A 219 0.79 -23.73 -6.01
C GLU A 219 1.58 -23.26 -4.76
N LYS A 220 1.38 -22.00 -4.34
CA LYS A 220 1.99 -21.45 -3.12
C LYS A 220 1.33 -21.94 -1.83
N LYS A 221 0.35 -22.85 -1.93
CA LYS A 221 -0.42 -23.38 -0.79
C LYS A 221 -1.08 -22.29 0.06
N ALA A 222 -1.38 -21.14 -0.56
CA ALA A 222 -2.16 -20.08 0.09
C ALA A 222 -3.61 -20.51 0.30
N PHE A 223 -4.13 -21.38 -0.56
CA PHE A 223 -5.38 -22.14 -0.39
C PHE A 223 -5.09 -23.63 -0.63
N LYS A 224 -5.84 -24.48 0.04
CA LYS A 224 -5.71 -25.93 -0.05
C LYS A 224 -6.42 -26.49 -1.30
N SER A 225 -7.51 -25.85 -1.73
CA SER A 225 -8.33 -26.28 -2.86
C SER A 225 -9.10 -25.12 -3.50
N GLY A 226 -9.69 -25.39 -4.67
CA GLY A 226 -10.62 -24.47 -5.32
C GLY A 226 -11.87 -24.18 -4.48
N ASP A 227 -12.37 -25.16 -3.72
CA ASP A 227 -13.54 -24.98 -2.86
C ASP A 227 -13.24 -24.03 -1.68
N GLU A 228 -12.02 -24.07 -1.14
CA GLU A 228 -11.57 -23.09 -0.14
C GLU A 228 -11.56 -21.68 -0.72
N ILE A 229 -11.13 -21.51 -1.98
CA ILE A 229 -11.19 -20.21 -2.67
C ILE A 229 -12.63 -19.73 -2.80
N VAL A 230 -13.55 -20.59 -3.25
CA VAL A 230 -14.98 -20.25 -3.37
C VAL A 230 -15.56 -19.79 -2.03
N THR A 231 -15.31 -20.56 -0.96
CA THR A 231 -15.77 -20.21 0.38
C THR A 231 -15.18 -18.88 0.86
N HIS A 232 -13.91 -18.65 0.59
CA HIS A 232 -13.22 -17.42 0.97
C HIS A 232 -13.73 -16.21 0.19
N VAL A 233 -13.96 -16.36 -1.13
CA VAL A 233 -14.55 -15.29 -1.96
C VAL A 233 -15.93 -14.92 -1.43
N LYS A 234 -16.76 -15.90 -1.08
CA LYS A 234 -18.08 -15.64 -0.49
C LYS A 234 -17.99 -14.82 0.81
N SER A 235 -17.00 -15.07 1.67
CA SER A 235 -16.81 -14.27 2.88
C SER A 235 -16.42 -12.82 2.58
N ILE A 236 -15.74 -12.56 1.45
CA ILE A 236 -15.44 -11.19 0.99
C ILE A 236 -16.70 -10.53 0.39
N GLU A 237 -17.53 -11.29 -0.35
CA GLU A 237 -18.82 -10.80 -0.87
C GLU A 237 -19.77 -10.39 0.27
N ASP A 238 -19.80 -11.16 1.35
CA ASP A 238 -20.57 -10.81 2.56
C ASP A 238 -20.07 -9.50 3.19
N GLU A 239 -18.75 -9.25 3.17
CA GLU A 239 -18.15 -8.01 3.68
C GLU A 239 -18.48 -6.80 2.80
N ILE A 240 -18.64 -6.96 1.48
CA ILE A 240 -19.04 -5.86 0.57
C ILE A 240 -20.35 -5.24 1.03
N SER A 241 -21.32 -6.07 1.41
CA SER A 241 -22.64 -5.62 1.87
C SER A 241 -22.58 -4.79 3.16
N ASN A 242 -21.54 -4.98 3.97
CA ASN A 242 -21.31 -4.29 5.24
C ASN A 242 -20.31 -3.13 5.12
N SER A 243 -19.64 -3.00 3.99
CA SER A 243 -18.58 -2.00 3.79
C SER A 243 -19.14 -0.64 3.37
N ASN A 244 -18.57 0.42 3.94
CA ASN A 244 -18.80 1.79 3.50
C ASN A 244 -17.54 2.31 2.78
N LYS A 245 -17.73 2.78 1.53
CA LYS A 245 -16.62 3.26 0.68
C LYS A 245 -15.82 4.39 1.34
N GLU A 246 -16.48 5.37 1.95
CA GLU A 246 -15.80 6.50 2.60
C GLU A 246 -15.03 6.07 3.84
N LEU A 247 -15.63 5.21 4.67
CA LEU A 247 -14.96 4.65 5.85
C LEU A 247 -13.78 3.76 5.44
N ARG A 248 -13.90 2.99 4.34
CA ARG A 248 -12.81 2.18 3.81
C ARG A 248 -11.62 3.05 3.40
N MET A 249 -11.87 4.17 2.72
CA MET A 249 -10.83 5.05 2.16
C MET A 249 -10.43 6.19 3.12
N LYS A 250 -10.77 6.11 4.40
CA LYS A 250 -10.56 7.21 5.36
C LYS A 250 -9.08 7.61 5.49
N GLU A 251 -8.15 6.64 5.43
CA GLU A 251 -6.72 6.90 5.49
C GLU A 251 -6.25 7.77 4.31
N LEU A 252 -6.74 7.47 3.11
CA LEU A 252 -6.42 8.25 1.92
C LEU A 252 -7.00 9.66 2.01
N TYR A 253 -8.28 9.78 2.42
CA TYR A 253 -8.91 11.08 2.66
C TYR A 253 -8.14 11.93 3.69
N ASN A 254 -7.75 11.33 4.81
CA ASN A 254 -7.00 11.99 5.86
C ASN A 254 -5.61 12.43 5.38
N TRP A 255 -4.95 11.62 4.55
CA TRP A 255 -3.67 11.99 3.97
C TRP A 255 -3.80 13.14 2.96
N ILE A 256 -4.85 13.15 2.12
CA ILE A 256 -5.13 14.27 1.21
C ILE A 256 -5.36 15.58 2.01
N ASN A 257 -6.07 15.52 3.13
CA ASN A 257 -6.23 16.69 4.00
C ASN A 257 -4.90 17.12 4.61
N TYR A 258 -4.08 16.17 5.05
CA TYR A 258 -2.74 16.45 5.57
C TYR A 258 -1.84 17.14 4.53
N LEU A 259 -2.00 16.89 3.23
CA LEU A 259 -1.27 17.63 2.20
C LEU A 259 -1.51 19.14 2.26
N ASN A 260 -2.68 19.57 2.67
CA ASN A 260 -3.08 20.98 2.72
C ASN A 260 -2.63 21.70 4.01
N GLU A 261 -2.14 20.97 5.00
CA GLU A 261 -1.55 21.54 6.20
C GLU A 261 -0.14 22.07 5.89
N ASN A 262 0.23 23.23 6.48
CA ASN A 262 1.53 23.88 6.27
C ASN A 262 2.68 23.18 7.00
#